data_755cc9b13646207ecb7b801dafd00d73
#
_entry.id   755cc9b13646207ecb7b801dafd00d73
#
_cell.length_a   1.000
_cell.length_b   1.000
_cell.length_c   1.000
_cell.angle_alpha   90.00
_cell.angle_beta   90.00
_cell.angle_gamma   90.00
#
_symmetry.space_group_name_H-M   'P 1'
#
loop_
_entity.id
_entity.type
_entity.pdbx_description
1 polymer ?
#
loop_
_entity_poly.entity_id
_entity_poly.type
_entity_poly.pdbx_seq_one_letter_code
_entity_poly.pdbx_strand_id
1 'polypeptide(L)'
;MALSATPTLSTIATRLPFGIHYSWVIVGILALVQIIGSSIGMAAGVVVTPLTTADGGFGWSVGTIGAALMVYYLVSAAFAPISGWLGDRYGARNMMIFGGALYGVSMLLLGIITQPWHFFVTFGVLLSLTQSISMVPLMAAVNLWFRRNLGVGVGILWGAGGVGTAIMALLISYLIGSLGWQGTFWSIGLVGGGIVLALSMFFRNRPSDIQIEPYGTRPDDPTEIIRPVAIDKLRIKVFNKHVRSTRAFWNLPLIHGLGCAGHGIILIYSVPIAVQEGISLVAAAAILSLISLFSVGSRFGTPIMAERFGGKRIMILALFVQGITVLTLFWASDVWMFYVFGVLFGIGFGGEMSAYMVVNRQYFGEGPIATTYGFQMMGALMGHAIATGLAGLVIYVTGSYGPILALSMAFSFVGVLMILTLEPSHKMLIPDWENSLSPEARSTPAIGVASAGD
;
A
#
# COMPACT_ATOMS: atom_id res chain seq x y z
N MET A 1 -51.09 11.04 -12.39
CA MET A 1 -50.45 9.96 -11.63
C MET A 1 -49.07 10.45 -11.24
N ALA A 2 -48.91 10.88 -10.00
CA ALA A 2 -47.72 11.57 -9.53
C ALA A 2 -46.51 10.61 -9.50
N LEU A 3 -45.48 10.95 -10.24
CA LEU A 3 -44.16 10.32 -10.09
C LEU A 3 -43.68 10.60 -8.66
N SER A 4 -43.59 9.55 -7.86
CA SER A 4 -43.05 9.59 -6.53
C SER A 4 -41.64 10.14 -6.59
N ALA A 5 -41.43 11.27 -5.93
CA ALA A 5 -40.10 11.83 -5.70
C ALA A 5 -39.17 10.73 -5.16
N THR A 6 -38.10 10.46 -5.89
CA THR A 6 -36.97 9.71 -5.36
C THR A 6 -36.60 10.31 -4.00
N PRO A 7 -36.46 9.49 -2.94
CA PRO A 7 -36.08 10.00 -1.65
C PRO A 7 -34.73 10.70 -1.82
N THR A 8 -34.73 12.02 -1.72
CA THR A 8 -33.52 12.76 -1.42
C THR A 8 -32.92 12.12 -0.19
N LEU A 9 -31.64 11.71 -0.28
CA LEU A 9 -30.84 11.23 0.85
C LEU A 9 -30.88 12.34 1.93
N SER A 10 -32.00 12.36 2.66
CA SER A 10 -32.14 13.26 3.79
C SER A 10 -31.11 12.81 4.82
N THR A 11 -30.36 13.73 5.29
CA THR A 11 -29.36 13.76 6.35
C THR A 11 -29.78 13.01 7.62
N ILE A 12 -30.08 11.72 7.51
CA ILE A 12 -30.02 10.83 8.66
C ILE A 12 -28.56 10.46 8.79
N ALA A 13 -27.81 11.41 9.36
CA ALA A 13 -26.49 11.11 9.87
C ALA A 13 -26.67 10.01 10.91
N THR A 14 -26.50 8.75 10.51
CA THR A 14 -26.26 7.65 11.43
C THR A 14 -24.90 7.92 12.06
N ARG A 15 -24.87 8.93 12.93
CA ARG A 15 -23.72 9.17 13.79
C ARG A 15 -23.75 8.07 14.84
N LEU A 16 -22.67 7.33 14.90
CA LEU A 16 -22.42 6.43 16.02
C LEU A 16 -22.60 7.18 17.35
N PRO A 17 -22.84 6.49 18.48
CA PRO A 17 -22.70 7.08 19.79
C PRO A 17 -21.40 7.88 19.83
N PHE A 18 -21.42 9.14 20.27
CA PHE A 18 -20.33 10.14 20.23
C PHE A 18 -20.19 10.95 18.95
N GLY A 19 -21.11 10.88 17.99
CA GLY A 19 -21.09 11.74 16.80
C GLY A 19 -20.01 11.42 15.76
N ILE A 20 -19.39 10.23 15.83
CA ILE A 20 -18.35 9.77 14.90
C ILE A 20 -18.98 9.40 13.56
N HIS A 21 -18.45 9.93 12.47
CA HIS A 21 -18.89 9.56 11.12
C HIS A 21 -18.40 8.14 10.76
N TYR A 22 -19.23 7.33 10.07
CA TYR A 22 -18.92 5.92 9.78
C TYR A 22 -17.66 5.73 8.92
N SER A 23 -17.24 6.73 8.16
CA SER A 23 -15.95 6.70 7.43
C SER A 23 -14.75 6.41 8.35
N TRP A 24 -14.78 6.90 9.59
CA TRP A 24 -13.72 6.64 10.56
C TRP A 24 -13.76 5.21 11.11
N VAL A 25 -14.94 4.57 11.14
CA VAL A 25 -15.06 3.14 11.43
C VAL A 25 -14.40 2.33 10.33
N ILE A 26 -14.66 2.69 9.07
CA ILE A 26 -14.02 2.04 7.92
C ILE A 26 -12.50 2.19 7.98
N VAL A 27 -11.99 3.39 8.27
CA VAL A 27 -10.54 3.62 8.46
C VAL A 27 -10.00 2.77 9.61
N GLY A 28 -10.70 2.68 10.73
CA GLY A 28 -10.32 1.84 11.87
C GLY A 28 -10.26 0.35 11.50
N ILE A 29 -11.26 -0.16 10.78
CA ILE A 29 -11.27 -1.53 10.25
C ILE A 29 -10.06 -1.77 9.35
N LEU A 30 -9.83 -0.89 8.38
CA LEU A 30 -8.72 -1.00 7.45
C LEU A 30 -7.36 -0.89 8.14
N ALA A 31 -7.23 -0.03 9.15
CA ALA A 31 -6.02 0.08 9.96
C ALA A 31 -5.70 -1.22 10.70
N LEU A 32 -6.72 -1.87 11.30
CA LEU A 32 -6.55 -3.18 11.94
C LEU A 32 -6.14 -4.27 10.92
N VAL A 33 -6.74 -4.28 9.73
CA VAL A 33 -6.34 -5.20 8.65
C VAL A 33 -4.89 -4.95 8.23
N GLN A 34 -4.44 -3.69 8.15
CA GLN A 34 -3.05 -3.35 7.84
C GLN A 34 -2.08 -3.82 8.93
N ILE A 35 -2.46 -3.69 10.21
CA ILE A 35 -1.67 -4.22 11.33
C ILE A 35 -1.53 -5.74 11.22
N ILE A 36 -2.63 -6.47 11.02
CA ILE A 36 -2.61 -7.94 10.85
C ILE A 36 -1.79 -8.33 9.61
N GLY A 37 -2.00 -7.64 8.49
CA GLY A 37 -1.29 -7.87 7.24
C GLY A 37 0.24 -7.68 7.34
N SER A 38 0.71 -6.84 8.29
CA SER A 38 2.14 -6.64 8.54
C SER A 38 2.88 -7.92 8.95
N SER A 39 2.15 -8.91 9.50
CA SER A 39 2.71 -10.22 9.83
C SER A 39 3.21 -10.99 8.62
N ILE A 40 2.64 -10.75 7.43
CA ILE A 40 3.07 -11.39 6.17
C ILE A 40 4.52 -11.00 5.85
N GLY A 41 4.85 -9.71 5.95
CA GLY A 41 6.21 -9.24 5.75
C GLY A 41 7.20 -9.79 6.78
N MET A 42 6.73 -10.04 8.01
CA MET A 42 7.54 -10.62 9.09
C MET A 42 7.72 -12.14 8.95
N ALA A 43 6.81 -12.83 8.27
CA ALA A 43 6.80 -14.28 8.17
C ALA A 43 8.14 -14.83 7.61
N ALA A 44 8.70 -14.22 6.58
CA ALA A 44 9.98 -14.63 6.02
C ALA A 44 11.13 -14.53 7.03
N GLY A 45 11.22 -13.43 7.78
CA GLY A 45 12.25 -13.24 8.81
C GLY A 45 12.15 -14.24 9.96
N VAL A 46 10.92 -14.58 10.34
CA VAL A 46 10.63 -15.52 11.42
C VAL A 46 11.10 -16.95 11.08
N VAL A 47 10.90 -17.38 9.84
CA VAL A 47 11.25 -18.75 9.43
C VAL A 47 12.71 -18.93 9.04
N VAL A 48 13.48 -17.85 8.83
CA VAL A 48 14.89 -17.96 8.43
C VAL A 48 15.64 -18.89 9.37
N THR A 49 15.65 -18.61 10.68
CA THR A 49 16.38 -19.42 11.66
C THR A 49 15.92 -20.88 11.69
N PRO A 50 14.63 -21.22 11.93
CA PRO A 50 14.21 -22.62 11.99
C PRO A 50 14.34 -23.36 10.66
N LEU A 51 14.35 -22.67 9.52
CA LEU A 51 14.53 -23.35 8.22
C LEU A 51 16.01 -23.53 7.84
N THR A 52 16.92 -22.67 8.33
CA THR A 52 18.35 -22.72 7.95
C THR A 52 19.23 -23.46 8.93
N THR A 53 18.86 -23.58 10.22
CA THR A 53 19.65 -24.34 11.21
C THR A 53 19.64 -25.84 10.91
N ALA A 54 20.83 -26.46 10.95
CA ALA A 54 20.95 -27.90 10.79
C ALA A 54 20.49 -28.69 12.03
N ASP A 55 20.77 -28.13 13.23
CA ASP A 55 20.40 -28.73 14.50
C ASP A 55 18.95 -28.41 14.85
N GLY A 56 18.04 -29.34 14.53
CA GLY A 56 16.59 -29.18 14.79
C GLY A 56 15.80 -28.39 13.76
N GLY A 57 16.43 -27.89 12.69
CA GLY A 57 15.79 -27.25 11.54
C GLY A 57 15.90 -28.12 10.26
N PHE A 58 15.56 -27.52 9.12
CA PHE A 58 15.57 -28.18 7.82
C PHE A 58 16.92 -28.09 7.09
N GLY A 59 17.85 -27.27 7.58
CA GLY A 59 19.16 -27.04 6.94
C GLY A 59 19.10 -26.41 5.54
N TRP A 60 18.03 -25.68 5.22
CA TRP A 60 17.89 -25.03 3.92
C TRP A 60 18.87 -23.86 3.77
N SER A 61 19.30 -23.61 2.53
CA SER A 61 20.16 -22.46 2.28
C SER A 61 19.42 -21.13 2.44
N VAL A 62 20.12 -20.11 2.92
CA VAL A 62 19.58 -18.73 2.97
C VAL A 62 19.14 -18.26 1.57
N GLY A 63 19.85 -18.73 0.51
CA GLY A 63 19.49 -18.48 -0.87
C GLY A 63 18.10 -19.00 -1.26
N THR A 64 17.69 -20.16 -0.72
CA THR A 64 16.34 -20.73 -0.93
C THR A 64 15.26 -19.77 -0.38
N ILE A 65 15.49 -19.20 0.79
CA ILE A 65 14.55 -18.26 1.42
C ILE A 65 14.52 -16.95 0.64
N GLY A 66 15.69 -16.44 0.22
CA GLY A 66 15.78 -15.25 -0.63
C GLY A 66 15.08 -15.42 -1.98
N ALA A 67 15.21 -16.61 -2.60
CA ALA A 67 14.49 -16.93 -3.84
C ALA A 67 12.97 -16.97 -3.64
N ALA A 68 12.47 -17.52 -2.54
CA ALA A 68 11.05 -17.53 -2.21
C ALA A 68 10.52 -16.09 -1.96
N LEU A 69 11.32 -15.24 -1.32
CA LEU A 69 10.99 -13.81 -1.14
C LEU A 69 10.92 -13.08 -2.49
N MET A 70 11.83 -13.37 -3.41
CA MET A 70 11.78 -12.84 -4.77
C MET A 70 10.51 -13.28 -5.50
N VAL A 71 10.14 -14.57 -5.41
CA VAL A 71 8.88 -15.10 -5.97
C VAL A 71 7.68 -14.36 -5.36
N TYR A 72 7.67 -14.13 -4.04
CA TYR A 72 6.63 -13.39 -3.35
C TYR A 72 6.44 -11.98 -3.96
N TYR A 73 7.51 -11.22 -4.16
CA TYR A 73 7.40 -9.89 -4.77
C TYR A 73 6.94 -9.94 -6.22
N LEU A 74 7.45 -10.88 -7.03
CA LEU A 74 7.07 -11.01 -8.44
C LEU A 74 5.61 -11.43 -8.61
N VAL A 75 5.14 -12.40 -7.84
CA VAL A 75 3.73 -12.85 -7.88
C VAL A 75 2.81 -11.74 -7.36
N SER A 76 3.18 -11.06 -6.26
CA SER A 76 2.42 -9.91 -5.75
C SER A 76 2.33 -8.81 -6.81
N ALA A 77 3.43 -8.49 -7.49
CA ALA A 77 3.46 -7.48 -8.55
C ALA A 77 2.53 -7.86 -9.71
N ALA A 78 2.64 -9.08 -10.21
CA ALA A 78 1.81 -9.56 -11.33
C ALA A 78 0.32 -9.56 -10.96
N PHE A 79 -0.02 -9.86 -9.71
CA PHE A 79 -1.39 -9.99 -9.27
C PHE A 79 -2.01 -8.66 -8.79
N ALA A 80 -1.24 -7.64 -8.47
CA ALA A 80 -1.73 -6.36 -7.96
C ALA A 80 -2.75 -5.67 -8.90
N PRO A 81 -2.54 -5.56 -10.23
CA PRO A 81 -3.55 -5.00 -11.14
C PRO A 81 -4.83 -5.86 -11.22
N ILE A 82 -4.68 -7.19 -11.14
CA ILE A 82 -5.80 -8.13 -11.14
C ILE A 82 -6.62 -7.95 -9.86
N SER A 83 -5.97 -7.83 -8.72
CA SER A 83 -6.59 -7.56 -7.44
C SER A 83 -7.35 -6.23 -7.43
N GLY A 84 -6.77 -5.17 -8.01
CA GLY A 84 -7.44 -3.89 -8.18
C GLY A 84 -8.71 -4.01 -9.05
N TRP A 85 -8.61 -4.71 -10.18
CA TRP A 85 -9.76 -4.98 -11.05
C TRP A 85 -10.86 -5.80 -10.35
N LEU A 86 -10.48 -6.83 -9.58
CA LEU A 86 -11.42 -7.60 -8.77
C LEU A 86 -12.09 -6.71 -7.72
N GLY A 87 -11.33 -5.81 -7.09
CA GLY A 87 -11.85 -4.83 -6.14
C GLY A 87 -12.88 -3.88 -6.74
N ASP A 88 -12.59 -3.32 -7.92
CA ASP A 88 -13.54 -2.47 -8.66
C ASP A 88 -14.81 -3.24 -9.07
N ARG A 89 -14.65 -4.52 -9.45
CA ARG A 89 -15.76 -5.34 -9.97
C ARG A 89 -16.66 -5.93 -8.88
N TYR A 90 -16.07 -6.43 -7.80
CA TYR A 90 -16.76 -7.20 -6.76
C TYR A 90 -16.87 -6.45 -5.42
N GLY A 91 -16.20 -5.30 -5.30
CA GLY A 91 -16.17 -4.49 -4.10
C GLY A 91 -15.12 -4.95 -3.08
N ALA A 92 -14.64 -3.99 -2.29
CA ALA A 92 -13.57 -4.21 -1.31
C ALA A 92 -13.99 -5.18 -0.18
N ARG A 93 -15.28 -5.21 0.20
CA ARG A 93 -15.80 -6.13 1.23
C ARG A 93 -15.59 -7.59 0.85
N ASN A 94 -15.94 -7.98 -0.39
CA ASN A 94 -15.76 -9.35 -0.85
C ASN A 94 -14.27 -9.71 -0.94
N MET A 95 -13.43 -8.75 -1.34
CA MET A 95 -11.98 -8.93 -1.33
C MET A 95 -11.44 -9.11 0.09
N MET A 96 -11.98 -8.39 1.07
CA MET A 96 -11.62 -8.55 2.48
C MET A 96 -11.99 -9.94 3.02
N ILE A 97 -13.17 -10.46 2.67
CA ILE A 97 -13.61 -11.81 3.06
C ILE A 97 -12.69 -12.87 2.45
N PHE A 98 -12.48 -12.80 1.13
CA PHE A 98 -11.63 -13.75 0.43
C PHE A 98 -10.17 -13.65 0.90
N GLY A 99 -9.64 -12.43 1.05
CA GLY A 99 -8.29 -12.19 1.54
C GLY A 99 -8.07 -12.68 2.97
N GLY A 100 -9.06 -12.48 3.87
CA GLY A 100 -8.99 -12.98 5.25
C GLY A 100 -9.02 -14.50 5.34
N ALA A 101 -9.85 -15.17 4.53
CA ALA A 101 -9.88 -16.61 4.44
C ALA A 101 -8.57 -17.17 3.86
N LEU A 102 -8.09 -16.58 2.76
CA LEU A 102 -6.83 -16.98 2.14
C LEU A 102 -5.62 -16.75 3.07
N TYR A 103 -5.63 -15.65 3.85
CA TYR A 103 -4.62 -15.38 4.87
C TYR A 103 -4.58 -16.49 5.92
N GLY A 104 -5.74 -16.85 6.50
CA GLY A 104 -5.82 -17.93 7.48
C GLY A 104 -5.30 -19.24 6.94
N VAL A 105 -5.77 -19.68 5.74
CA VAL A 105 -5.33 -20.89 5.08
C VAL A 105 -3.83 -20.87 4.79
N SER A 106 -3.30 -19.76 4.25
CA SER A 106 -1.89 -19.64 3.90
C SER A 106 -0.98 -19.75 5.13
N MET A 107 -1.36 -19.11 6.25
CA MET A 107 -0.62 -19.19 7.51
C MET A 107 -0.67 -20.59 8.13
N LEU A 108 -1.83 -21.26 8.07
CA LEU A 108 -1.96 -22.65 8.54
C LEU A 108 -1.06 -23.59 7.73
N LEU A 109 -1.06 -23.46 6.40
CA LEU A 109 -0.20 -24.24 5.51
C LEU A 109 1.29 -23.93 5.72
N LEU A 110 1.63 -22.68 6.03
CA LEU A 110 3.00 -22.30 6.33
C LEU A 110 3.52 -22.99 7.61
N GLY A 111 2.65 -23.27 8.59
CA GLY A 111 3.01 -23.99 9.81
C GLY A 111 3.24 -25.49 9.63
N ILE A 112 2.94 -26.09 8.48
CA ILE A 112 3.13 -27.53 8.20
C ILE A 112 4.14 -27.81 7.08
N ILE A 113 4.93 -26.81 6.66
CA ILE A 113 5.93 -27.01 5.61
C ILE A 113 7.02 -27.99 6.05
N THR A 114 7.48 -28.82 5.11
CA THR A 114 8.56 -29.80 5.33
C THR A 114 9.57 -29.80 4.19
N GLN A 115 9.22 -29.26 3.03
CA GLN A 115 10.05 -29.23 1.84
C GLN A 115 10.18 -27.79 1.31
N PRO A 116 11.29 -27.41 0.65
CA PRO A 116 11.47 -26.08 0.09
C PRO A 116 10.31 -25.63 -0.81
N TRP A 117 9.79 -26.50 -1.67
CA TRP A 117 8.70 -26.15 -2.57
C TRP A 117 7.39 -25.82 -1.84
N HIS A 118 7.14 -26.41 -0.64
CA HIS A 118 6.00 -25.99 0.20
C HIS A 118 6.12 -24.53 0.58
N PHE A 119 7.33 -24.06 0.90
CA PHE A 119 7.58 -22.66 1.25
C PHE A 119 7.39 -21.73 0.05
N PHE A 120 7.86 -22.14 -1.15
CA PHE A 120 7.59 -21.37 -2.37
C PHE A 120 6.09 -21.23 -2.65
N VAL A 121 5.31 -22.30 -2.47
CA VAL A 121 3.86 -22.25 -2.68
C VAL A 121 3.15 -21.43 -1.60
N THR A 122 3.42 -21.70 -0.33
CA THR A 122 2.69 -21.08 0.78
C THR A 122 3.09 -19.62 0.96
N PHE A 123 4.38 -19.33 1.06
CA PHE A 123 4.89 -17.98 1.22
C PHE A 123 4.97 -17.24 -0.12
N GLY A 124 5.64 -17.83 -1.11
CA GLY A 124 5.90 -17.19 -2.39
C GLY A 124 4.64 -16.91 -3.21
N VAL A 125 3.65 -17.81 -3.18
CA VAL A 125 2.42 -17.66 -3.98
C VAL A 125 1.21 -17.28 -3.12
N LEU A 126 0.80 -18.11 -2.15
CA LEU A 126 -0.48 -17.90 -1.45
C LEU A 126 -0.47 -16.62 -0.59
N LEU A 127 0.59 -16.37 0.19
CA LEU A 127 0.69 -15.12 0.97
C LEU A 127 0.89 -13.90 0.09
N SER A 128 1.54 -14.02 -1.07
CA SER A 128 1.64 -12.91 -2.04
C SER A 128 0.29 -12.53 -2.64
N LEU A 129 -0.54 -13.52 -2.99
CA LEU A 129 -1.93 -13.29 -3.43
C LEU A 129 -2.75 -12.65 -2.31
N THR A 130 -2.62 -13.16 -1.08
CA THR A 130 -3.28 -12.58 0.10
C THR A 130 -2.92 -11.11 0.27
N GLN A 131 -1.64 -10.78 0.19
CA GLN A 131 -1.15 -9.40 0.32
C GLN A 131 -1.78 -8.48 -0.74
N SER A 132 -1.76 -8.89 -2.00
CA SER A 132 -2.32 -8.10 -3.10
C SER A 132 -3.82 -7.92 -2.97
N ILE A 133 -4.56 -8.97 -2.62
CA ILE A 133 -6.03 -8.94 -2.47
C ILE A 133 -6.45 -8.08 -1.27
N SER A 134 -5.71 -8.14 -0.17
CA SER A 134 -6.03 -7.35 1.02
C SER A 134 -5.56 -5.90 0.89
N MET A 135 -4.40 -5.65 0.28
CA MET A 135 -3.83 -4.30 0.25
C MET A 135 -4.49 -3.42 -0.81
N VAL A 136 -4.52 -3.86 -2.08
CA VAL A 136 -4.89 -2.98 -3.20
C VAL A 136 -6.35 -2.53 -3.15
N PRO A 137 -7.37 -3.42 -3.07
CA PRO A 137 -8.77 -3.00 -3.03
C PRO A 137 -9.12 -2.24 -1.76
N LEU A 138 -8.56 -2.65 -0.61
CA LEU A 138 -8.90 -2.05 0.68
C LEU A 138 -8.32 -0.65 0.82
N MET A 139 -7.07 -0.43 0.39
CA MET A 139 -6.50 0.91 0.35
C MET A 139 -7.26 1.83 -0.60
N ALA A 140 -7.68 1.31 -1.77
CA ALA A 140 -8.45 2.08 -2.73
C ALA A 140 -9.86 2.43 -2.23
N ALA A 141 -10.47 1.58 -1.39
CA ALA A 141 -11.81 1.80 -0.85
C ALA A 141 -11.92 3.10 -0.04
N VAL A 142 -10.86 3.49 0.68
CA VAL A 142 -10.84 4.75 1.44
C VAL A 142 -11.17 5.97 0.58
N ASN A 143 -10.80 5.94 -0.72
CA ASN A 143 -11.08 7.04 -1.64
C ASN A 143 -12.59 7.33 -1.79
N LEU A 144 -13.45 6.35 -1.61
CA LEU A 144 -14.90 6.50 -1.74
C LEU A 144 -15.56 7.05 -0.46
N TRP A 145 -14.87 6.93 0.69
CA TRP A 145 -15.41 7.33 1.99
C TRP A 145 -15.11 8.78 2.36
N PHE A 146 -14.19 9.43 1.65
CA PHE A 146 -13.73 10.78 1.96
C PHE A 146 -13.85 11.70 0.75
N ARG A 147 -14.65 12.75 0.87
CA ARG A 147 -14.68 13.83 -0.10
C ARG A 147 -13.60 14.89 0.21
N ARG A 148 -13.35 15.11 1.49
CA ARG A 148 -12.28 15.97 2.04
C ARG A 148 -11.54 15.26 3.15
N ASN A 149 -10.32 15.69 3.42
CA ASN A 149 -9.43 15.07 4.42
C ASN A 149 -9.05 13.61 4.09
N LEU A 150 -9.01 13.25 2.81
CA LEU A 150 -8.55 11.93 2.36
C LEU A 150 -7.13 11.63 2.86
N GLY A 151 -6.25 12.66 2.85
CA GLY A 151 -4.88 12.54 3.35
C GLY A 151 -4.78 12.04 4.78
N VAL A 152 -5.72 12.42 5.65
CA VAL A 152 -5.76 11.91 7.04
C VAL A 152 -6.13 10.42 7.06
N GLY A 153 -7.15 10.01 6.31
CA GLY A 153 -7.54 8.60 6.20
C GLY A 153 -6.40 7.73 5.67
N VAL A 154 -5.79 8.14 4.57
CA VAL A 154 -4.64 7.44 3.96
C VAL A 154 -3.44 7.43 4.91
N GLY A 155 -3.17 8.54 5.59
CA GLY A 155 -2.09 8.64 6.59
C GLY A 155 -2.25 7.67 7.75
N ILE A 156 -3.47 7.51 8.27
CA ILE A 156 -3.78 6.52 9.31
C ILE A 156 -3.48 5.09 8.80
N LEU A 157 -3.89 4.75 7.58
CA LEU A 157 -3.67 3.41 7.03
C LEU A 157 -2.18 3.08 6.86
N TRP A 158 -1.41 4.00 6.27
CA TRP A 158 0.04 3.81 6.11
C TRP A 158 0.78 3.83 7.44
N GLY A 159 0.37 4.71 8.37
CA GLY A 159 0.88 4.72 9.75
C GLY A 159 0.59 3.42 10.48
N ALA A 160 -0.65 2.90 10.36
CA ALA A 160 -1.04 1.63 10.93
C ALA A 160 -0.20 0.45 10.41
N GLY A 161 0.15 0.42 9.10
CA GLY A 161 1.07 -0.56 8.55
C GLY A 161 2.45 -0.50 9.20
N GLY A 162 3.00 0.70 9.43
CA GLY A 162 4.29 0.89 10.11
C GLY A 162 4.25 0.45 11.57
N VAL A 163 3.25 0.90 12.32
CA VAL A 163 3.03 0.48 13.71
C VAL A 163 2.75 -1.02 13.80
N GLY A 164 1.98 -1.56 12.84
CA GLY A 164 1.67 -2.98 12.73
C GLY A 164 2.92 -3.84 12.60
N THR A 165 3.91 -3.40 11.82
CA THR A 165 5.20 -4.10 11.71
C THR A 165 5.88 -4.23 13.06
N ALA A 166 5.91 -3.17 13.87
CA ALA A 166 6.51 -3.22 15.21
C ALA A 166 5.72 -4.12 16.18
N ILE A 167 4.39 -4.00 16.19
CA ILE A 167 3.51 -4.83 17.04
C ILE A 167 3.65 -6.31 16.67
N MET A 168 3.59 -6.64 15.37
CA MET A 168 3.69 -8.01 14.90
C MET A 168 5.07 -8.62 15.15
N ALA A 169 6.15 -7.85 15.03
CA ALA A 169 7.48 -8.34 15.37
C ALA A 169 7.59 -8.79 16.83
N LEU A 170 7.07 -7.98 17.76
CA LEU A 170 7.06 -8.31 19.20
C LEU A 170 6.15 -9.52 19.50
N LEU A 171 4.93 -9.52 18.93
CA LEU A 171 3.98 -10.61 19.10
C LEU A 171 4.52 -11.93 18.57
N ILE A 172 5.08 -11.92 17.36
CA ILE A 172 5.67 -13.10 16.72
C ILE A 172 6.84 -13.62 17.55
N SER A 173 7.74 -12.76 18.01
CA SER A 173 8.88 -13.14 18.85
C SER A 173 8.42 -13.82 20.15
N TYR A 174 7.39 -13.28 20.80
CA TYR A 174 6.79 -13.87 22.00
C TYR A 174 6.16 -15.24 21.71
N LEU A 175 5.39 -15.35 20.64
CA LEU A 175 4.71 -16.59 20.25
C LEU A 175 5.70 -17.69 19.85
N ILE A 176 6.80 -17.35 19.18
CA ILE A 176 7.84 -18.34 18.84
C ILE A 176 8.45 -18.93 20.11
N GLY A 177 8.74 -18.08 21.11
CA GLY A 177 9.29 -18.55 22.38
C GLY A 177 8.35 -19.49 23.16
N SER A 178 7.03 -19.34 22.98
CA SER A 178 6.01 -20.11 23.72
C SER A 178 5.41 -21.28 22.95
N LEU A 179 5.22 -21.15 21.65
CA LEU A 179 4.48 -22.12 20.79
C LEU A 179 5.33 -22.72 19.67
N GLY A 180 6.59 -22.28 19.56
CA GLY A 180 7.41 -22.60 18.40
C GLY A 180 6.93 -21.88 17.13
N TRP A 181 7.65 -22.03 16.03
CA TRP A 181 7.33 -21.35 14.78
C TRP A 181 6.03 -21.87 14.12
N GLN A 182 5.74 -23.17 14.16
CA GLN A 182 4.50 -23.75 13.63
C GLN A 182 3.29 -23.22 14.38
N GLY A 183 3.30 -23.32 15.71
CA GLY A 183 2.22 -22.83 16.56
C GLY A 183 2.00 -21.33 16.41
N THR A 184 3.05 -20.56 16.16
CA THR A 184 2.98 -19.13 15.86
C THR A 184 2.17 -18.86 14.60
N PHE A 185 2.48 -19.55 13.48
CA PHE A 185 1.73 -19.35 12.24
C PHE A 185 0.28 -19.82 12.36
N TRP A 186 0.00 -20.91 13.04
CA TRP A 186 -1.38 -21.35 13.28
C TRP A 186 -2.17 -20.33 14.11
N SER A 187 -1.57 -19.83 15.18
CA SER A 187 -2.22 -18.82 16.02
C SER A 187 -2.51 -17.53 15.25
N ILE A 188 -1.52 -17.01 14.54
CA ILE A 188 -1.67 -15.78 13.75
C ILE A 188 -2.65 -15.98 12.60
N GLY A 189 -2.62 -17.13 11.93
CA GLY A 189 -3.53 -17.45 10.83
C GLY A 189 -4.99 -17.56 11.29
N LEU A 190 -5.25 -18.30 12.36
CA LEU A 190 -6.60 -18.48 12.90
C LEU A 190 -7.15 -17.20 13.52
N VAL A 191 -6.38 -16.56 14.40
CA VAL A 191 -6.82 -15.35 15.09
C VAL A 191 -6.88 -14.18 14.14
N GLY A 192 -5.82 -13.93 13.38
CA GLY A 192 -5.76 -12.81 12.43
C GLY A 192 -6.79 -12.95 11.30
N GLY A 193 -6.87 -14.14 10.68
CA GLY A 193 -7.89 -14.44 9.66
C GLY A 193 -9.31 -14.32 10.21
N GLY A 194 -9.56 -14.86 11.42
CA GLY A 194 -10.84 -14.73 12.10
C GLY A 194 -11.23 -13.30 12.40
N ILE A 195 -10.29 -12.45 12.86
CA ILE A 195 -10.53 -11.01 13.07
C ILE A 195 -10.85 -10.31 11.76
N VAL A 196 -10.11 -10.57 10.68
CA VAL A 196 -10.39 -9.96 9.36
C VAL A 196 -11.77 -10.35 8.86
N LEU A 197 -12.16 -11.62 9.00
CA LEU A 197 -13.50 -12.10 8.64
C LEU A 197 -14.59 -11.44 9.50
N ALA A 198 -14.41 -11.33 10.81
CA ALA A 198 -15.34 -10.65 11.69
C ALA A 198 -15.47 -9.15 11.34
N LEU A 199 -14.36 -8.46 11.08
CA LEU A 199 -14.37 -7.06 10.67
C LEU A 199 -15.08 -6.84 9.33
N SER A 200 -15.05 -7.83 8.42
CA SER A 200 -15.75 -7.75 7.13
C SER A 200 -17.29 -7.64 7.28
N MET A 201 -17.85 -8.08 8.41
CA MET A 201 -19.28 -7.95 8.69
C MET A 201 -19.69 -6.49 8.87
N PHE A 202 -18.81 -5.67 9.41
CA PHE A 202 -19.00 -4.23 9.62
C PHE A 202 -18.51 -3.38 8.44
N PHE A 203 -17.71 -3.95 7.54
CA PHE A 203 -17.21 -3.22 6.38
C PHE A 203 -18.32 -3.00 5.34
N ARG A 204 -18.36 -1.79 4.78
CA ARG A 204 -19.24 -1.41 3.67
C ARG A 204 -18.39 -0.86 2.52
N ASN A 205 -18.81 -1.10 1.29
CA ASN A 205 -18.03 -0.68 0.12
C ASN A 205 -18.10 0.84 -0.10
N ARG A 206 -19.28 1.42 0.12
CA ARG A 206 -19.57 2.83 -0.15
C ARG A 206 -20.43 3.43 0.97
N PRO A 207 -20.37 4.74 1.18
CA PRO A 207 -21.29 5.44 2.09
C PRO A 207 -22.76 5.23 1.72
N SER A 208 -23.09 5.20 0.42
CA SER A 208 -24.44 4.96 -0.10
C SER A 208 -25.02 3.60 0.29
N ASP A 209 -24.20 2.58 0.60
CA ASP A 209 -24.68 1.27 1.09
C ASP A 209 -25.44 1.38 2.42
N ILE A 210 -25.20 2.44 3.17
CA ILE A 210 -25.86 2.73 4.47
C ILE A 210 -26.54 4.12 4.46
N GLN A 211 -26.81 4.66 3.28
CA GLN A 211 -27.56 5.91 3.09
C GLN A 211 -26.94 7.14 3.77
N ILE A 212 -25.61 7.23 3.80
CA ILE A 212 -24.90 8.43 4.28
C ILE A 212 -24.05 9.02 3.15
N GLU A 213 -23.70 10.30 3.29
CA GLU A 213 -22.76 10.98 2.41
C GLU A 213 -21.31 10.67 2.82
N PRO A 214 -20.33 10.79 1.89
CA PRO A 214 -18.91 10.71 2.22
C PRO A 214 -18.50 11.76 3.25
N TYR A 215 -17.50 11.46 4.07
CA TYR A 215 -16.99 12.41 5.06
C TYR A 215 -16.49 13.70 4.40
N GLY A 216 -16.89 14.84 4.95
CA GLY A 216 -16.51 16.15 4.45
C GLY A 216 -17.37 16.67 3.29
N THR A 217 -18.50 16.02 2.97
CA THR A 217 -19.51 16.57 2.03
C THR A 217 -20.09 17.88 2.55
N ARG A 218 -20.26 18.86 1.65
CA ARG A 218 -20.91 20.15 1.90
C ARG A 218 -22.26 20.21 1.20
N PRO A 219 -23.16 21.13 1.60
CA PRO A 219 -24.48 21.26 0.97
C PRO A 219 -24.44 21.50 -0.55
N ASP A 220 -23.39 22.16 -1.04
CA ASP A 220 -23.20 22.50 -2.46
C ASP A 220 -22.53 21.36 -3.27
N ASP A 221 -22.09 20.30 -2.62
CA ASP A 221 -21.47 19.17 -3.32
C ASP A 221 -22.56 18.32 -4.01
N PRO A 222 -22.27 17.74 -5.19
CA PRO A 222 -23.21 16.86 -5.87
C PRO A 222 -23.52 15.61 -5.03
N THR A 223 -24.81 15.29 -4.91
CA THR A 223 -25.28 14.13 -4.16
C THR A 223 -24.88 12.83 -4.87
N GLU A 224 -24.47 11.81 -4.11
CA GLU A 224 -24.19 10.50 -4.69
C GLU A 224 -25.49 9.83 -5.17
N ILE A 225 -25.52 9.45 -6.44
CA ILE A 225 -26.66 8.78 -7.06
C ILE A 225 -26.47 7.26 -6.95
N ILE A 226 -27.40 6.56 -6.31
CA ILE A 226 -27.44 5.10 -6.29
C ILE A 226 -27.81 4.60 -7.68
N ARG A 227 -26.96 3.78 -8.29
CA ARG A 227 -27.14 3.28 -9.65
C ARG A 227 -27.25 1.77 -9.71
N PRO A 228 -27.93 1.24 -10.73
CA PRO A 228 -27.91 -0.19 -11.04
C PRO A 228 -26.47 -0.69 -11.27
N VAL A 229 -26.18 -1.91 -10.83
CA VAL A 229 -24.85 -2.53 -10.94
C VAL A 229 -24.30 -2.54 -12.39
N ALA A 230 -25.18 -2.67 -13.39
CA ALA A 230 -24.79 -2.62 -14.80
C ALA A 230 -24.20 -1.26 -15.21
N ILE A 231 -24.80 -0.17 -14.72
CA ILE A 231 -24.34 1.20 -14.97
C ILE A 231 -23.00 1.44 -14.26
N ASP A 232 -22.87 0.98 -13.02
CA ASP A 232 -21.61 1.10 -12.27
C ASP A 232 -20.47 0.36 -13.00
N LYS A 233 -20.70 -0.84 -13.51
CA LYS A 233 -19.70 -1.57 -14.31
C LYS A 233 -19.32 -0.82 -15.58
N LEU A 234 -20.28 -0.20 -16.26
CA LEU A 234 -19.99 0.63 -17.43
C LEU A 234 -19.13 1.85 -17.06
N ARG A 235 -19.48 2.54 -15.97
CA ARG A 235 -18.70 3.68 -15.44
C ARG A 235 -17.25 3.28 -15.13
N ILE A 236 -17.04 2.19 -14.41
CA ILE A 236 -15.70 1.64 -14.13
C ILE A 236 -14.92 1.41 -15.42
N LYS A 237 -15.54 0.79 -16.42
CA LYS A 237 -14.90 0.51 -17.71
C LYS A 237 -14.49 1.80 -18.46
N VAL A 238 -15.38 2.77 -18.51
CA VAL A 238 -15.14 4.06 -19.21
C VAL A 238 -14.09 4.87 -18.45
N PHE A 239 -14.20 4.97 -17.13
CA PHE A 239 -13.21 5.63 -16.28
C PHE A 239 -11.81 5.07 -16.51
N ASN A 240 -11.63 3.75 -16.34
CA ASN A 240 -10.34 3.10 -16.53
C ASN A 240 -9.77 3.28 -17.95
N LYS A 241 -10.64 3.38 -18.99
CA LYS A 241 -10.20 3.69 -20.37
C LYS A 241 -9.57 5.09 -20.43
N HIS A 242 -10.22 6.11 -19.84
CA HIS A 242 -9.70 7.48 -19.82
C HIS A 242 -8.43 7.61 -18.97
N VAL A 243 -8.40 6.98 -17.80
CA VAL A 243 -7.20 6.98 -16.95
C VAL A 243 -6.00 6.40 -17.69
N ARG A 244 -6.16 5.26 -18.37
CA ARG A 244 -5.08 4.58 -19.12
C ARG A 244 -4.58 5.39 -20.33
N SER A 245 -5.34 6.35 -20.83
CA SER A 245 -4.90 7.23 -21.93
C SER A 245 -4.00 8.36 -21.46
N THR A 246 -3.85 8.56 -20.14
CA THR A 246 -3.01 9.62 -19.58
C THR A 246 -1.55 9.15 -19.39
N ARG A 247 -0.60 10.07 -19.51
CA ARG A 247 0.82 9.80 -19.22
C ARG A 247 1.02 9.50 -17.73
N ALA A 248 0.29 10.16 -16.86
CA ALA A 248 0.38 9.97 -15.42
C ALA A 248 0.09 8.51 -15.00
N PHE A 249 -0.86 7.84 -15.66
CA PHE A 249 -1.17 6.43 -15.38
C PHE A 249 0.04 5.50 -15.56
N TRP A 250 0.88 5.72 -16.57
CA TRP A 250 2.06 4.90 -16.85
C TRP A 250 3.29 5.34 -16.05
N ASN A 251 3.43 6.64 -15.82
CA ASN A 251 4.58 7.18 -15.10
C ASN A 251 4.50 6.91 -13.59
N LEU A 252 3.33 6.97 -12.96
CA LEU A 252 3.20 6.77 -11.52
C LEU A 252 3.65 5.38 -11.04
N PRO A 253 3.30 4.25 -11.71
CA PRO A 253 3.86 2.94 -11.38
C PRO A 253 5.39 2.88 -11.50
N LEU A 254 5.95 3.51 -12.53
CA LEU A 254 7.39 3.53 -12.74
C LEU A 254 8.10 4.38 -11.69
N ILE A 255 7.56 5.55 -11.34
CA ILE A 255 8.08 6.40 -10.25
C ILE A 255 8.05 5.63 -8.92
N HIS A 256 6.94 4.96 -8.61
CA HIS A 256 6.81 4.15 -7.39
C HIS A 256 7.80 2.99 -7.39
N GLY A 257 7.99 2.32 -8.53
CA GLY A 257 8.99 1.26 -8.66
C GLY A 257 10.43 1.74 -8.45
N LEU A 258 10.77 2.91 -8.98
CA LEU A 258 12.08 3.53 -8.77
C LEU A 258 12.30 3.91 -7.31
N GLY A 259 11.30 4.50 -6.65
CA GLY A 259 11.35 4.80 -5.21
C GLY A 259 11.56 3.54 -4.39
N CYS A 260 10.77 2.49 -4.65
CA CYS A 260 10.87 1.20 -3.97
C CYS A 260 12.20 0.46 -4.26
N ALA A 261 12.75 0.58 -5.46
CA ALA A 261 14.07 0.04 -5.77
C ALA A 261 15.17 0.77 -4.98
N GLY A 262 15.08 2.09 -4.88
CA GLY A 262 16.04 2.90 -4.11
C GLY A 262 16.07 2.53 -2.63
N HIS A 263 14.91 2.59 -1.96
CA HIS A 263 14.88 2.27 -0.53
C HIS A 263 15.02 0.77 -0.23
N GLY A 264 14.62 -0.11 -1.15
CA GLY A 264 14.76 -1.55 -0.98
C GLY A 264 16.23 -1.97 -0.82
N ILE A 265 17.16 -1.36 -1.57
CA ILE A 265 18.59 -1.60 -1.40
C ILE A 265 19.04 -1.22 0.02
N ILE A 266 18.65 -0.05 0.48
CA ILE A 266 19.08 0.45 1.79
C ILE A 266 18.51 -0.40 2.95
N LEU A 267 17.25 -0.79 2.87
CA LEU A 267 16.63 -1.63 3.90
C LEU A 267 17.31 -2.99 4.05
N ILE A 268 17.88 -3.53 2.96
CA ILE A 268 18.58 -4.82 2.98
C ILE A 268 20.03 -4.65 3.44
N TYR A 269 20.73 -3.62 2.97
CA TYR A 269 22.18 -3.55 3.10
C TYR A 269 22.70 -2.54 4.13
N SER A 270 21.87 -1.68 4.74
CA SER A 270 22.33 -0.72 5.74
C SER A 270 23.00 -1.37 6.96
N VAL A 271 22.49 -2.50 7.42
CA VAL A 271 23.08 -3.26 8.54
C VAL A 271 24.43 -3.90 8.14
N PRO A 272 24.53 -4.67 7.04
CA PRO A 272 25.81 -5.18 6.56
C PRO A 272 26.87 -4.10 6.35
N ILE A 273 26.50 -2.94 5.80
CA ILE A 273 27.43 -1.81 5.60
C ILE A 273 27.97 -1.31 6.95
N ALA A 274 27.10 -1.10 7.93
CA ALA A 274 27.53 -0.62 9.25
C ALA A 274 28.43 -1.65 9.96
N VAL A 275 28.12 -2.95 9.83
CA VAL A 275 28.96 -4.01 10.41
C VAL A 275 30.33 -4.06 9.74
N GLN A 276 30.43 -3.82 8.44
CA GLN A 276 31.71 -3.74 7.73
C GLN A 276 32.59 -2.58 8.25
N GLU A 277 31.99 -1.47 8.66
CA GLU A 277 32.67 -0.33 9.30
C GLU A 277 33.02 -0.58 10.79
N GLY A 278 32.87 -1.81 11.28
CA GLY A 278 33.24 -2.21 12.65
C GLY A 278 32.17 -1.90 13.69
N ILE A 279 30.97 -1.51 13.30
CA ILE A 279 29.87 -1.25 14.23
C ILE A 279 29.27 -2.59 14.69
N SER A 280 29.03 -2.72 15.99
CA SER A 280 28.44 -3.95 16.54
C SER A 280 27.06 -4.25 15.90
N LEU A 281 26.75 -5.53 15.72
CA LEU A 281 25.48 -5.96 15.07
C LEU A 281 24.25 -5.36 15.76
N VAL A 282 24.26 -5.21 17.09
CA VAL A 282 23.16 -4.62 17.86
C VAL A 282 22.97 -3.14 17.51
N ALA A 283 24.07 -2.37 17.46
CA ALA A 283 24.03 -0.95 17.08
C ALA A 283 23.65 -0.78 15.59
N ALA A 284 24.14 -1.67 14.72
CA ALA A 284 23.78 -1.67 13.29
C ALA A 284 22.29 -1.99 13.09
N ALA A 285 21.71 -2.94 13.81
CA ALA A 285 20.28 -3.26 13.76
C ALA A 285 19.40 -2.09 14.24
N ALA A 286 19.88 -1.25 15.14
CA ALA A 286 19.16 -0.05 15.58
C ALA A 286 18.95 0.98 14.43
N ILE A 287 19.76 0.94 13.36
CA ILE A 287 19.58 1.77 12.17
C ILE A 287 18.21 1.50 11.53
N LEU A 288 17.87 0.21 11.32
CA LEU A 288 16.57 -0.18 10.78
C LEU A 288 15.42 0.21 11.70
N SER A 289 15.63 0.16 13.01
CA SER A 289 14.64 0.60 14.00
C SER A 289 14.38 2.10 13.88
N LEU A 290 15.42 2.91 13.70
CA LEU A 290 15.29 4.36 13.48
C LEU A 290 14.60 4.66 12.14
N ILE A 291 15.02 4.01 11.05
CA ILE A 291 14.36 4.14 9.74
C ILE A 291 12.86 3.84 9.89
N SER A 292 12.50 2.73 10.54
CA SER A 292 11.12 2.33 10.74
C SER A 292 10.32 3.33 11.57
N LEU A 293 10.86 3.76 12.70
CA LEU A 293 10.22 4.70 13.63
C LEU A 293 9.89 6.03 12.94
N PHE A 294 10.89 6.62 12.28
CA PHE A 294 10.71 7.92 11.63
C PHE A 294 9.87 7.81 10.35
N SER A 295 9.86 6.63 9.70
CA SER A 295 8.97 6.39 8.56
C SER A 295 7.49 6.36 8.97
N VAL A 296 7.14 5.94 10.19
CA VAL A 296 5.73 5.97 10.65
C VAL A 296 5.20 7.39 10.65
N GLY A 297 5.98 8.34 11.19
CA GLY A 297 5.61 9.75 11.23
C GLY A 297 5.41 10.35 9.82
N SER A 298 6.33 10.07 8.90
CA SER A 298 6.21 10.57 7.53
C SER A 298 5.11 9.87 6.74
N ARG A 299 4.88 8.57 6.91
CA ARG A 299 3.74 7.85 6.31
C ARG A 299 2.40 8.45 6.70
N PHE A 300 2.28 8.91 7.94
CA PHE A 300 1.08 9.60 8.40
C PHE A 300 0.99 11.04 7.86
N GLY A 301 2.07 11.81 7.97
CA GLY A 301 2.07 13.24 7.65
C GLY A 301 2.07 13.55 6.15
N THR A 302 2.75 12.74 5.34
CA THR A 302 2.94 13.03 3.90
C THR A 302 1.64 13.05 3.10
N PRO A 303 0.67 12.14 3.26
CA PRO A 303 -0.62 12.25 2.55
C PRO A 303 -1.37 13.52 2.91
N ILE A 304 -1.30 13.98 4.16
CA ILE A 304 -1.92 15.23 4.60
C ILE A 304 -1.25 16.42 3.93
N MET A 305 0.09 16.43 3.89
CA MET A 305 0.86 17.46 3.20
C MET A 305 0.60 17.45 1.69
N ALA A 306 0.49 16.26 1.07
CA ALA A 306 0.19 16.10 -0.34
C ALA A 306 -1.20 16.66 -0.70
N GLU A 307 -2.19 16.47 0.17
CA GLU A 307 -3.53 17.03 -0.01
C GLU A 307 -3.52 18.58 0.07
N ARG A 308 -2.72 19.14 1.00
CA ARG A 308 -2.67 20.61 1.23
C ARG A 308 -1.78 21.36 0.24
N PHE A 309 -0.59 20.81 -0.06
CA PHE A 309 0.44 21.51 -0.81
C PHE A 309 0.64 20.99 -2.23
N GLY A 310 -0.11 19.93 -2.61
CA GLY A 310 -0.04 19.26 -3.89
C GLY A 310 0.92 18.05 -3.89
N GLY A 311 0.40 16.90 -4.35
CA GLY A 311 1.10 15.62 -4.29
C GLY A 311 2.42 15.61 -5.06
N LYS A 312 2.47 16.24 -6.25
CA LYS A 312 3.70 16.34 -7.07
C LYS A 312 4.88 16.94 -6.28
N ARG A 313 4.67 18.05 -5.56
CA ARG A 313 5.72 18.73 -4.79
C ARG A 313 6.21 17.86 -3.62
N ILE A 314 5.28 17.24 -2.94
CA ILE A 314 5.59 16.41 -1.76
C ILE A 314 6.32 15.12 -2.17
N MET A 315 5.93 14.49 -3.29
CA MET A 315 6.65 13.33 -3.83
C MET A 315 8.09 13.68 -4.25
N ILE A 316 8.30 14.84 -4.90
CA ILE A 316 9.65 15.32 -5.23
C ILE A 316 10.49 15.43 -3.96
N LEU A 317 9.96 16.09 -2.92
CA LEU A 317 10.68 16.29 -1.67
C LEU A 317 10.99 14.94 -1.00
N ALA A 318 10.04 14.02 -0.92
CA ALA A 318 10.23 12.72 -0.29
C ALA A 318 11.31 11.88 -0.98
N LEU A 319 11.23 11.75 -2.32
CA LEU A 319 12.23 11.02 -3.11
C LEU A 319 13.60 11.72 -3.11
N PHE A 320 13.64 13.05 -3.12
CA PHE A 320 14.89 13.80 -3.02
C PHE A 320 15.56 13.54 -1.66
N VAL A 321 14.81 13.64 -0.56
CA VAL A 321 15.32 13.35 0.79
C VAL A 321 15.79 11.90 0.88
N GLN A 322 15.01 10.94 0.35
CA GLN A 322 15.40 9.53 0.29
C GLN A 322 16.75 9.36 -0.43
N GLY A 323 16.92 9.95 -1.61
CA GLY A 323 18.15 9.80 -2.41
C GLY A 323 19.35 10.52 -1.82
N ILE A 324 19.19 11.77 -1.39
CA ILE A 324 20.32 12.58 -0.91
C ILE A 324 20.88 12.07 0.42
N THR A 325 20.04 11.52 1.28
CA THR A 325 20.49 10.98 2.57
C THR A 325 21.40 9.76 2.42
N VAL A 326 21.24 8.97 1.35
CA VAL A 326 22.13 7.84 1.06
C VAL A 326 23.57 8.30 0.83
N LEU A 327 23.77 9.53 0.36
CA LEU A 327 25.11 10.10 0.17
C LEU A 327 25.94 10.08 1.46
N THR A 328 25.30 10.24 2.62
CA THR A 328 26.01 10.22 3.91
C THR A 328 26.68 8.88 4.23
N LEU A 329 26.16 7.77 3.67
CA LEU A 329 26.72 6.44 3.89
C LEU A 329 28.08 6.20 3.21
N PHE A 330 28.47 7.03 2.25
CA PHE A 330 29.79 6.93 1.62
C PHE A 330 30.95 7.34 2.56
N TRP A 331 30.63 8.07 3.64
CA TRP A 331 31.62 8.57 4.61
C TRP A 331 31.26 8.18 6.04
N ALA A 332 30.19 7.42 6.23
CA ALA A 332 29.76 7.01 7.57
C ALA A 332 30.71 5.96 8.13
N SER A 333 31.43 6.31 9.20
CA SER A 333 32.34 5.43 9.95
C SER A 333 31.93 5.25 11.40
N ASP A 334 31.20 6.22 11.96
CA ASP A 334 30.76 6.21 13.37
C ASP A 334 29.27 5.90 13.51
N VAL A 335 28.87 5.26 14.61
CA VAL A 335 27.48 4.87 14.90
C VAL A 335 26.51 6.05 14.79
N TRP A 336 26.88 7.23 15.27
CA TRP A 336 26.00 8.39 15.24
C TRP A 336 25.68 8.85 13.81
N MET A 337 26.63 8.71 12.85
CA MET A 337 26.41 9.05 11.44
C MET A 337 25.34 8.16 10.82
N PHE A 338 25.41 6.84 11.09
CA PHE A 338 24.38 5.88 10.68
C PHE A 338 23.01 6.16 11.32
N TYR A 339 22.99 6.64 12.58
CA TYR A 339 21.72 6.97 13.25
C TYR A 339 21.09 8.23 12.68
N VAL A 340 21.88 9.27 12.41
CA VAL A 340 21.39 10.47 11.71
C VAL A 340 20.86 10.10 10.31
N PHE A 341 21.62 9.28 9.57
CA PHE A 341 21.17 8.72 8.30
C PHE A 341 19.80 8.00 8.47
N GLY A 342 19.69 7.10 9.45
CA GLY A 342 18.46 6.32 9.67
C GLY A 342 17.23 7.19 9.93
N VAL A 343 17.39 8.28 10.67
CA VAL A 343 16.33 9.27 10.93
C VAL A 343 15.91 9.98 9.64
N LEU A 344 16.86 10.56 8.92
CA LEU A 344 16.60 11.35 7.72
C LEU A 344 16.06 10.49 6.57
N PHE A 345 16.68 9.33 6.35
CA PHE A 345 16.22 8.37 5.35
C PHE A 345 14.83 7.85 5.65
N GLY A 346 14.53 7.55 6.92
CA GLY A 346 13.21 7.09 7.36
C GLY A 346 12.11 8.09 7.01
N ILE A 347 12.37 9.40 7.12
CA ILE A 347 11.42 10.45 6.73
C ILE A 347 11.16 10.41 5.22
N GLY A 348 12.22 10.34 4.41
CA GLY A 348 12.10 10.27 2.94
C GLY A 348 11.37 9.02 2.48
N PHE A 349 11.79 7.84 2.97
CA PHE A 349 11.23 6.54 2.69
C PHE A 349 9.73 6.44 3.00
N GLY A 350 9.33 6.81 4.22
CA GLY A 350 7.91 6.75 4.59
C GLY A 350 7.05 7.73 3.79
N GLY A 351 7.60 8.90 3.46
CA GLY A 351 6.93 9.92 2.66
C GLY A 351 6.72 9.49 1.21
N GLU A 352 7.71 8.86 0.61
CA GLU A 352 7.63 8.36 -0.77
C GLU A 352 6.48 7.37 -0.93
N MET A 353 6.38 6.38 -0.06
CA MET A 353 5.38 5.32 -0.18
C MET A 353 3.93 5.78 -0.04
N SER A 354 3.66 6.84 0.71
CA SER A 354 2.30 7.13 1.22
C SER A 354 1.50 8.15 0.41
N ALA A 355 2.13 8.93 -0.48
CA ALA A 355 1.47 10.02 -1.19
C ALA A 355 0.59 9.59 -2.39
N TYR A 356 0.82 8.40 -2.95
CA TYR A 356 0.25 7.99 -4.25
C TYR A 356 -1.28 7.98 -4.31
N MET A 357 -1.97 7.61 -3.23
CA MET A 357 -3.43 7.62 -3.20
C MET A 357 -3.99 9.03 -3.35
N VAL A 358 -3.38 10.00 -2.68
CA VAL A 358 -3.76 11.42 -2.78
C VAL A 358 -3.46 11.97 -4.18
N VAL A 359 -2.31 11.59 -4.76
CA VAL A 359 -1.94 11.99 -6.13
C VAL A 359 -2.92 11.43 -7.15
N ASN A 360 -3.34 10.17 -7.01
CA ASN A 360 -4.38 9.59 -7.85
C ASN A 360 -5.68 10.40 -7.80
N ARG A 361 -6.10 10.78 -6.58
CA ARG A 361 -7.29 11.60 -6.38
C ARG A 361 -7.16 12.95 -7.07
N GLN A 362 -5.99 13.60 -6.98
CA GLN A 362 -5.73 14.88 -7.61
C GLN A 362 -5.76 14.82 -9.13
N TYR A 363 -5.25 13.74 -9.73
CA TYR A 363 -5.22 13.57 -11.20
C TYR A 363 -6.50 13.00 -11.78
N PHE A 364 -7.16 12.08 -11.10
CA PHE A 364 -8.26 11.30 -11.66
C PHE A 364 -9.62 11.55 -10.99
N GLY A 365 -9.66 12.29 -9.89
CA GLY A 365 -10.90 12.62 -9.17
C GLY A 365 -11.47 11.47 -8.35
N GLU A 366 -12.77 11.52 -8.09
CA GLU A 366 -13.52 10.61 -7.20
C GLU A 366 -13.94 9.29 -7.86
N GLY A 367 -13.24 8.85 -8.88
CA GLY A 367 -13.59 7.62 -9.60
C GLY A 367 -13.13 6.33 -8.90
N PRO A 368 -13.49 5.17 -9.48
CA PRO A 368 -13.06 3.84 -9.02
C PRO A 368 -11.57 3.62 -9.36
N ILE A 369 -10.70 3.83 -8.40
CA ILE A 369 -9.24 3.84 -8.60
C ILE A 369 -8.52 2.55 -8.21
N ALA A 370 -9.24 1.48 -7.81
CA ALA A 370 -8.57 0.27 -7.34
C ALA A 370 -7.71 -0.40 -8.43
N THR A 371 -8.21 -0.47 -9.67
CA THR A 371 -7.41 -0.93 -10.82
C THR A 371 -6.16 -0.07 -11.03
N THR A 372 -6.31 1.25 -11.01
CA THR A 372 -5.19 2.21 -11.19
C THR A 372 -4.16 2.04 -10.09
N TYR A 373 -4.62 1.94 -8.85
CA TYR A 373 -3.75 1.71 -7.68
C TYR A 373 -3.05 0.35 -7.76
N GLY A 374 -3.72 -0.68 -8.29
CA GLY A 374 -3.13 -1.98 -8.56
C GLY A 374 -1.93 -1.92 -9.50
N PHE A 375 -2.00 -1.13 -10.58
CA PHE A 375 -0.85 -0.89 -11.47
C PHE A 375 0.28 -0.14 -10.75
N GLN A 376 -0.03 0.80 -9.86
CA GLN A 376 1.00 1.46 -9.06
C GLN A 376 1.68 0.51 -8.09
N MET A 377 0.92 -0.34 -7.42
CA MET A 377 1.48 -1.36 -6.54
C MET A 377 2.29 -2.42 -7.29
N MET A 378 1.91 -2.74 -8.54
CA MET A 378 2.76 -3.56 -9.42
C MET A 378 4.14 -2.92 -9.59
N GLY A 379 4.20 -1.62 -9.89
CA GLY A 379 5.46 -0.89 -10.02
C GLY A 379 6.30 -0.97 -8.73
N ALA A 380 5.70 -0.69 -7.57
CA ALA A 380 6.35 -0.74 -6.27
C ALA A 380 6.97 -2.12 -5.98
N LEU A 381 6.18 -3.19 -6.16
CA LEU A 381 6.61 -4.57 -5.88
C LEU A 381 7.68 -5.04 -6.87
N MET A 382 7.59 -4.65 -8.14
CA MET A 382 8.66 -4.86 -9.12
C MET A 382 9.94 -4.13 -8.72
N GLY A 383 9.83 -2.90 -8.20
CA GLY A 383 10.97 -2.16 -7.68
C GLY A 383 11.69 -2.90 -6.55
N HIS A 384 10.97 -3.46 -5.60
CA HIS A 384 11.55 -4.29 -4.54
C HIS A 384 12.23 -5.56 -5.09
N ALA A 385 11.60 -6.25 -6.05
CA ALA A 385 12.19 -7.43 -6.69
C ALA A 385 13.50 -7.09 -7.41
N ILE A 386 13.52 -5.98 -8.18
CA ILE A 386 14.71 -5.48 -8.89
C ILE A 386 15.81 -5.09 -7.89
N ALA A 387 15.46 -4.36 -6.83
CA ALA A 387 16.40 -3.96 -5.79
C ALA A 387 17.12 -5.16 -5.19
N THR A 388 16.37 -6.20 -4.82
CA THR A 388 16.91 -7.39 -4.19
C THR A 388 17.87 -8.14 -5.12
N GLY A 389 17.47 -8.37 -6.38
CA GLY A 389 18.26 -9.11 -7.35
C GLY A 389 19.48 -8.33 -7.86
N LEU A 390 19.28 -7.07 -8.23
CA LEU A 390 20.33 -6.26 -8.85
C LEU A 390 21.41 -5.87 -7.85
N ALA A 391 21.05 -5.51 -6.61
CA ALA A 391 22.04 -5.18 -5.59
C ALA A 391 22.91 -6.39 -5.24
N GLY A 392 22.32 -7.56 -5.10
CA GLY A 392 23.10 -8.80 -4.87
C GLY A 392 24.08 -9.10 -6.00
N LEU A 393 23.65 -8.95 -7.26
CA LEU A 393 24.52 -9.13 -8.42
C LEU A 393 25.66 -8.11 -8.45
N VAL A 394 25.36 -6.84 -8.19
CA VAL A 394 26.39 -5.77 -8.18
C VAL A 394 27.44 -6.04 -7.10
N ILE A 395 27.03 -6.43 -5.90
CA ILE A 395 27.98 -6.80 -4.83
C ILE A 395 28.81 -8.03 -5.24
N TYR A 396 28.18 -9.04 -5.81
CA TYR A 396 28.88 -10.24 -6.27
C TYR A 396 29.99 -9.92 -7.29
N VAL A 397 29.72 -9.00 -8.22
CA VAL A 397 30.68 -8.62 -9.27
C VAL A 397 31.75 -7.66 -8.75
N THR A 398 31.38 -6.71 -7.88
CA THR A 398 32.29 -5.62 -7.47
C THR A 398 32.99 -5.85 -6.13
N GLY A 399 32.46 -6.74 -5.29
CA GLY A 399 32.95 -6.97 -3.93
C GLY A 399 32.76 -5.77 -2.99
N SER A 400 31.96 -4.76 -3.37
CA SER A 400 31.84 -3.49 -2.66
C SER A 400 30.41 -3.02 -2.54
N TYR A 401 30.07 -2.31 -1.45
CA TYR A 401 28.77 -1.67 -1.24
C TYR A 401 28.65 -0.29 -1.91
N GLY A 402 29.75 0.40 -2.22
CA GLY A 402 29.70 1.74 -2.84
C GLY A 402 28.82 1.79 -4.10
N PRO A 403 28.97 0.88 -5.08
CA PRO A 403 28.12 0.87 -6.27
C PRO A 403 26.64 0.70 -6.00
N ILE A 404 26.21 -0.07 -4.98
CA ILE A 404 24.78 -0.21 -4.67
C ILE A 404 24.22 1.03 -3.98
N LEU A 405 25.03 1.78 -3.22
CA LEU A 405 24.63 3.09 -2.69
C LEU A 405 24.38 4.07 -3.84
N ALA A 406 25.30 4.14 -4.80
CA ALA A 406 25.15 4.96 -6.00
C ALA A 406 23.90 4.56 -6.80
N LEU A 407 23.61 3.26 -6.91
CA LEU A 407 22.42 2.73 -7.58
C LEU A 407 21.12 3.13 -6.85
N SER A 408 21.10 3.05 -5.51
CA SER A 408 19.96 3.50 -4.68
C SER A 408 19.66 4.99 -4.88
N MET A 409 20.72 5.83 -4.89
CA MET A 409 20.61 7.25 -5.19
C MET A 409 20.10 7.49 -6.61
N ALA A 410 20.66 6.78 -7.60
CA ALA A 410 20.25 6.90 -8.99
C ALA A 410 18.75 6.59 -9.18
N PHE A 411 18.24 5.51 -8.59
CA PHE A 411 16.83 5.19 -8.64
C PHE A 411 15.96 6.32 -8.05
N SER A 412 16.33 6.85 -6.88
CA SER A 412 15.58 7.93 -6.24
C SER A 412 15.60 9.21 -7.07
N PHE A 413 16.75 9.62 -7.62
CA PHE A 413 16.86 10.84 -8.42
C PHE A 413 16.22 10.70 -9.81
N VAL A 414 16.31 9.54 -10.46
CA VAL A 414 15.56 9.28 -11.70
C VAL A 414 14.07 9.37 -11.43
N GLY A 415 13.59 8.86 -10.27
CA GLY A 415 12.22 9.04 -9.83
C GLY A 415 11.85 10.53 -9.70
N VAL A 416 12.70 11.36 -9.11
CA VAL A 416 12.50 12.83 -9.04
C VAL A 416 12.39 13.43 -10.43
N LEU A 417 13.30 13.09 -11.33
CA LEU A 417 13.27 13.61 -12.71
C LEU A 417 11.99 13.21 -13.43
N MET A 418 11.51 11.98 -13.23
CA MET A 418 10.24 11.53 -13.81
C MET A 418 9.03 12.27 -13.22
N ILE A 419 9.03 12.56 -11.91
CA ILE A 419 7.95 13.36 -11.30
C ILE A 419 7.91 14.78 -11.88
N LEU A 420 9.06 15.36 -12.22
CA LEU A 420 9.10 16.69 -12.85
C LEU A 420 8.35 16.72 -14.19
N THR A 421 8.29 15.60 -14.92
CA THR A 421 7.56 15.48 -16.18
C THR A 421 6.04 15.34 -16.02
N LEU A 422 5.53 15.07 -14.81
CA LEU A 422 4.10 14.99 -14.54
C LEU A 422 3.46 16.38 -14.59
N GLU A 423 2.17 16.41 -14.91
CA GLU A 423 1.36 17.61 -14.86
C GLU A 423 1.25 18.17 -13.41
N PRO A 424 0.93 19.46 -13.24
CA PRO A 424 0.66 20.00 -11.92
C PRO A 424 -0.50 19.27 -11.22
N SER A 425 -0.34 18.97 -9.93
CA SER A 425 -1.33 18.17 -9.18
C SER A 425 -2.70 18.80 -8.99
N HIS A 426 -2.84 20.13 -9.21
CA HIS A 426 -4.14 20.82 -9.22
C HIS A 426 -4.92 20.65 -10.53
N LYS A 427 -4.30 20.02 -11.56
CA LYS A 427 -4.93 19.79 -12.86
C LYS A 427 -5.50 18.36 -12.89
N MET A 428 -6.83 18.25 -12.80
CA MET A 428 -7.51 17.00 -13.08
C MET A 428 -7.30 16.61 -14.55
N LEU A 429 -6.83 15.40 -14.82
CA LEU A 429 -6.43 14.99 -16.17
C LEU A 429 -7.56 14.43 -17.02
N ILE A 430 -8.64 14.00 -16.40
CA ILE A 430 -9.81 13.40 -17.05
C ILE A 430 -11.12 14.09 -16.59
N PRO A 431 -11.25 15.42 -16.63
CA PRO A 431 -12.42 16.12 -16.10
C PRO A 431 -13.72 15.70 -16.80
N ASP A 432 -13.65 15.40 -18.08
CA ASP A 432 -14.81 15.16 -18.96
C ASP A 432 -15.07 13.67 -19.26
N TRP A 433 -14.50 12.75 -18.48
CA TRP A 433 -14.65 11.33 -18.76
C TRP A 433 -16.11 10.84 -18.77
N GLU A 434 -16.98 11.47 -17.98
CA GLU A 434 -18.40 11.16 -17.91
C GLU A 434 -19.16 11.56 -19.21
N ASN A 435 -18.59 12.44 -20.02
CA ASN A 435 -19.20 12.79 -21.31
C ASN A 435 -19.27 11.59 -22.30
N SER A 436 -18.42 10.59 -22.08
CA SER A 436 -18.45 9.32 -22.81
C SER A 436 -19.53 8.35 -22.34
N LEU A 437 -20.31 8.72 -21.31
CA LEU A 437 -21.41 7.92 -20.77
C LEU A 437 -22.75 8.44 -21.30
N SER A 438 -23.77 7.54 -21.33
CA SER A 438 -25.15 7.98 -21.55
C SER A 438 -25.60 8.92 -20.43
N PRO A 439 -26.55 9.83 -20.68
CA PRO A 439 -27.00 10.81 -19.68
C PRO A 439 -27.41 10.19 -18.35
N GLU A 440 -28.06 9.03 -18.38
CA GLU A 440 -28.52 8.28 -17.19
C GLU A 440 -27.36 7.74 -16.33
N ALA A 441 -26.19 7.56 -16.94
CA ALA A 441 -25.00 7.03 -16.28
C ALA A 441 -24.09 8.12 -15.71
N ARG A 442 -24.35 9.39 -15.96
CA ARG A 442 -23.55 10.53 -15.48
C ARG A 442 -23.84 10.85 -14.01
N SER A 443 -22.92 11.51 -13.35
CA SER A 443 -23.07 11.97 -11.96
C SER A 443 -24.00 13.18 -11.86
N THR A 444 -23.96 14.09 -12.83
CA THR A 444 -24.87 15.23 -12.92
C THR A 444 -25.96 14.90 -13.93
N PRO A 445 -27.27 15.04 -13.60
CA PRO A 445 -28.30 15.02 -14.62
C PRO A 445 -27.92 16.06 -15.66
N ALA A 446 -28.03 15.74 -16.95
CA ALA A 446 -27.94 16.75 -17.99
C ALA A 446 -28.92 17.88 -17.60
N ILE A 447 -28.40 19.06 -17.33
CA ILE A 447 -29.26 20.27 -17.25
C ILE A 447 -29.94 20.28 -18.59
N GLY A 448 -31.25 20.00 -18.60
CA GLY A 448 -32.02 19.97 -19.82
C GLY A 448 -31.79 21.33 -20.46
N VAL A 449 -31.27 21.33 -21.67
CA VAL A 449 -31.38 22.46 -22.56
C VAL A 449 -32.86 22.72 -22.61
N ALA A 450 -33.32 23.68 -21.81
CA ALA A 450 -34.64 24.23 -21.96
C ALA A 450 -34.69 24.63 -23.43
N SER A 451 -35.45 23.90 -24.22
CA SER A 451 -35.79 24.30 -25.56
C SER A 451 -36.36 25.71 -25.40
N ALA A 452 -35.61 26.71 -25.82
CA ALA A 452 -36.16 27.97 -26.17
C ALA A 452 -37.10 27.68 -27.36
N GLY A 453 -38.33 27.39 -27.00
CA GLY A 453 -39.46 27.24 -27.88
C GLY A 453 -40.39 28.40 -27.56
N ASP A 454 -40.47 29.27 -28.51
CA ASP A 454 -41.46 30.27 -28.79
C ASP A 454 -41.63 31.44 -27.80
#